data_d91546e05d9cc5556e959d6253bee8e3
#
_entry.id   d91546e05d9cc5556e959d6253bee8e3
#
_cell.length_a   1.000
_cell.length_b   1.000
_cell.length_c   1.000
_cell.angle_alpha   90.00
_cell.angle_beta   90.00
_cell.angle_gamma   90.00
#
_symmetry.space_group_name_H-M   'P 1'
#
loop_
_entity.id
_entity.type
_entity.pdbx_description
1 polymer ?
#
loop_
_entity_poly.entity_id
_entity_poly.type
_entity_poly.pdbx_seq_one_letter_code
_entity_poly.pdbx_strand_id
1 'polypeptide(L)'
;MSSFYLKTFARLALLPYIGGTVIHILRLIYDFPIEEMPFEADWVVVVIGGYAGIGLIVYAKRIPFQNLFDKIIYGLLIFHLDGSVILHAYILWAGSHEVLNVFSYGYSFFAVAYFMGFGYYVLRLQKRLYGKQRSSEE
;
A
#
# COMPACT_ATOMS: atom_id res chain seq x y z
N MET A 1 5.80 20.75 -10.99
CA MET A 1 6.71 19.73 -10.41
C MET A 1 6.05 18.92 -9.28
N SER A 2 5.47 19.52 -8.27
CA SER A 2 4.93 18.81 -7.09
C SER A 2 3.77 17.84 -7.38
N SER A 3 2.92 18.12 -8.36
CA SER A 3 1.83 17.24 -8.78
C SER A 3 2.35 15.94 -9.42
N PHE A 4 3.45 16.01 -10.15
CA PHE A 4 4.09 14.85 -10.76
C PHE A 4 4.57 13.85 -9.70
N TYR A 5 5.31 14.32 -8.68
CA TYR A 5 5.80 13.45 -7.60
C TYR A 5 4.67 12.78 -6.82
N LEU A 6 3.63 13.54 -6.46
CA LEU A 6 2.49 12.98 -5.74
C LEU A 6 1.76 11.88 -6.56
N LYS A 7 1.63 12.07 -7.87
CA LYS A 7 1.08 11.04 -8.78
C LYS A 7 1.97 9.80 -8.84
N THR A 8 3.28 10.00 -8.87
CA THR A 8 4.26 8.90 -8.88
C THR A 8 4.16 8.10 -7.58
N PHE A 9 4.13 8.75 -6.42
CA PHE A 9 3.99 8.05 -5.14
C PHE A 9 2.66 7.29 -5.04
N ALA A 10 1.55 7.89 -5.49
CA ALA A 10 0.26 7.21 -5.53
C ALA A 10 0.26 6.00 -6.49
N ARG A 11 0.99 6.04 -7.59
CA ARG A 11 1.16 4.87 -8.48
C ARG A 11 1.98 3.78 -7.83
N LEU A 12 3.11 4.14 -7.23
CA LEU A 12 3.99 3.18 -6.58
C LEU A 12 3.31 2.50 -5.39
N ALA A 13 2.46 3.20 -4.65
CA ALA A 13 1.68 2.63 -3.56
C ALA A 13 0.72 1.51 -4.02
N LEU A 14 0.33 1.47 -5.29
CA LEU A 14 -0.50 0.37 -5.81
C LEU A 14 0.24 -0.97 -5.82
N LEU A 15 1.55 -0.97 -6.02
CA LEU A 15 2.31 -2.22 -6.18
C LEU A 15 2.24 -3.10 -4.91
N PRO A 16 2.52 -2.60 -3.68
CA PRO A 16 2.33 -3.37 -2.47
C PRO A 16 0.88 -3.86 -2.27
N TYR A 17 -0.12 -3.05 -2.61
CA TYR A 17 -1.52 -3.45 -2.47
C TYR A 17 -1.94 -4.52 -3.47
N ILE A 18 -1.48 -4.44 -4.72
CA ILE A 18 -1.72 -5.49 -5.72
C ILE A 18 -0.99 -6.77 -5.30
N GLY A 19 0.28 -6.68 -4.96
CA GLY A 19 1.08 -7.83 -4.52
C GLY A 19 0.49 -8.50 -3.29
N GLY A 20 0.14 -7.73 -2.26
CA GLY A 20 -0.50 -8.24 -1.05
C GLY A 20 -1.85 -8.91 -1.35
N THR A 21 -2.67 -8.32 -2.21
CA THR A 21 -3.94 -8.94 -2.65
C THR A 21 -3.69 -10.30 -3.28
N VAL A 22 -2.74 -10.38 -4.22
CA VAL A 22 -2.41 -11.64 -4.92
C VAL A 22 -1.92 -12.71 -3.93
N ILE A 23 -0.98 -12.37 -3.05
CA ILE A 23 -0.43 -13.32 -2.06
C ILE A 23 -1.53 -13.86 -1.14
N HIS A 24 -2.42 -13.01 -0.62
CA HIS A 24 -3.51 -13.45 0.24
C HIS A 24 -4.58 -14.26 -0.50
N ILE A 25 -4.82 -13.98 -1.78
CA ILE A 25 -5.69 -14.82 -2.63
C ILE A 25 -5.06 -16.19 -2.85
N LEU A 26 -3.76 -16.26 -3.16
CA LEU A 26 -3.04 -17.53 -3.32
C LEU A 26 -3.07 -18.36 -2.03
N ARG A 27 -2.91 -17.71 -0.88
CA ARG A 27 -3.04 -18.37 0.43
C ARG A 27 -4.43 -18.96 0.64
N LEU A 28 -5.49 -18.23 0.25
CA LEU A 28 -6.88 -18.69 0.41
C LEU A 28 -7.29 -19.80 -0.53
N ILE A 29 -6.76 -19.81 -1.77
CA ILE A 29 -7.18 -20.77 -2.81
C ILE A 29 -6.27 -22.01 -2.81
N TYR A 30 -4.97 -21.83 -2.62
CA TYR A 30 -3.96 -22.88 -2.79
C TYR A 30 -3.24 -23.25 -1.49
N ASP A 31 -3.69 -22.71 -0.35
CA ASP A 31 -3.02 -22.88 0.95
C ASP A 31 -1.52 -22.51 0.89
N PHE A 32 -1.22 -21.47 0.12
CA PHE A 32 0.15 -21.00 -0.08
C PHE A 32 0.77 -20.59 1.28
N PRO A 33 1.88 -21.22 1.69
CA PRO A 33 2.53 -20.88 2.94
C PRO A 33 3.21 -19.51 2.84
N ILE A 34 2.68 -18.53 3.57
CA ILE A 34 3.14 -17.14 3.50
C ILE A 34 4.59 -17.00 3.99
N GLU A 35 5.03 -17.90 4.87
CA GLU A 35 6.40 -18.01 5.37
C GLU A 35 7.41 -18.48 4.32
N GLU A 36 6.95 -19.06 3.22
CA GLU A 36 7.79 -19.48 2.08
C GLU A 36 7.88 -18.39 0.99
N MET A 37 7.34 -17.21 1.26
CA MET A 37 7.44 -16.10 0.35
C MET A 37 8.91 -15.73 0.11
N PRO A 38 9.33 -15.46 -1.15
CA PRO A 38 10.71 -15.10 -1.42
C PRO A 38 11.03 -13.72 -0.83
N PHE A 39 12.23 -13.56 -0.25
CA PHE A 39 12.69 -12.29 0.35
C PHE A 39 12.74 -11.12 -0.65
N GLU A 40 12.78 -11.40 -1.95
CA GLU A 40 12.67 -10.39 -3.00
C GLU A 40 11.34 -9.63 -2.92
N ALA A 41 10.27 -10.31 -2.50
CA ALA A 41 8.97 -9.65 -2.29
C ALA A 41 9.02 -8.66 -1.11
N ASP A 42 9.74 -9.00 -0.03
CA ASP A 42 9.94 -8.09 1.10
C ASP A 42 10.73 -6.85 0.69
N TRP A 43 11.79 -7.01 -0.12
CA TRP A 43 12.54 -5.89 -0.68
C TRP A 43 11.65 -4.96 -1.53
N VAL A 44 10.73 -5.51 -2.32
CA VAL A 44 9.78 -4.71 -3.11
C VAL A 44 8.90 -3.88 -2.18
N VAL A 45 8.38 -4.47 -1.11
CA VAL A 45 7.56 -3.74 -0.13
C VAL A 45 8.38 -2.65 0.57
N VAL A 46 9.58 -2.97 1.05
CA VAL A 46 10.42 -2.01 1.79
C VAL A 46 10.86 -0.84 0.90
N VAL A 47 11.36 -1.11 -0.30
CA VAL A 47 11.91 -0.06 -1.17
C VAL A 47 10.77 0.73 -1.83
N ILE A 48 9.85 0.07 -2.49
CA ILE A 48 8.78 0.74 -3.25
C ILE A 48 7.71 1.27 -2.30
N GLY A 49 7.27 0.46 -1.33
CA GLY A 49 6.29 0.88 -0.33
C GLY A 49 6.81 2.00 0.55
N GLY A 50 8.06 1.89 1.04
CA GLY A 50 8.69 2.92 1.85
C GLY A 50 8.87 4.25 1.11
N TYR A 51 9.35 4.21 -0.13
CA TYR A 51 9.46 5.41 -0.96
C TYR A 51 8.09 6.05 -1.22
N ALA A 52 7.09 5.24 -1.54
CA ALA A 52 5.72 5.71 -1.75
C ALA A 52 5.10 6.28 -0.47
N GLY A 53 5.23 5.59 0.67
CA GLY A 53 4.69 6.00 1.97
C GLY A 53 5.26 7.33 2.43
N ILE A 54 6.59 7.46 2.46
CA ILE A 54 7.27 8.73 2.79
C ILE A 54 6.81 9.85 1.86
N GLY A 55 6.75 9.58 0.55
CA GLY A 55 6.31 10.57 -0.43
C GLY A 55 4.86 11.03 -0.20
N LEU A 56 3.96 10.11 0.09
CA LEU A 56 2.56 10.44 0.40
C LEU A 56 2.46 11.26 1.69
N ILE A 57 3.24 10.97 2.73
CA ILE A 57 3.28 11.78 3.96
C ILE A 57 3.77 13.20 3.68
N VAL A 58 4.91 13.33 3.01
CA VAL A 58 5.52 14.65 2.70
C VAL A 58 4.59 15.53 1.88
N TYR A 59 3.87 14.93 0.94
CA TYR A 59 2.94 15.67 0.07
C TYR A 59 1.48 15.66 0.54
N ALA A 60 1.17 15.16 1.74
CA ALA A 60 -0.20 15.05 2.26
C ALA A 60 -0.99 16.36 2.21
N LYS A 61 -0.34 17.50 2.52
CA LYS A 61 -0.97 18.84 2.48
C LYS A 61 -1.47 19.26 1.10
N ARG A 62 -1.05 18.58 0.03
CA ARG A 62 -1.43 18.89 -1.36
C ARG A 62 -2.54 17.99 -1.89
N ILE A 63 -2.99 17.04 -1.08
CA ILE A 63 -4.05 16.12 -1.46
C ILE A 63 -5.39 16.84 -1.38
N PRO A 64 -6.20 16.78 -2.45
CA PRO A 64 -7.52 17.38 -2.47
C PRO A 64 -8.52 16.48 -1.72
N PHE A 65 -8.46 16.49 -0.40
CA PHE A 65 -9.42 15.78 0.43
C PHE A 65 -10.83 16.33 0.25
N GLN A 66 -11.81 15.45 0.10
CA GLN A 66 -13.20 15.82 -0.11
C GLN A 66 -13.92 16.13 1.22
N ASN A 67 -13.57 15.38 2.28
CA ASN A 67 -14.18 15.50 3.59
C ASN A 67 -13.32 14.85 4.67
N LEU A 68 -13.79 14.84 5.92
CA LEU A 68 -13.06 14.25 7.04
C LEU A 68 -12.88 12.73 6.86
N PHE A 69 -13.89 12.03 6.36
CA PHE A 69 -13.82 10.58 6.13
C PHE A 69 -12.71 10.23 5.13
N ASP A 70 -12.58 11.00 4.05
CA ASP A 70 -11.49 10.86 3.07
C ASP A 70 -10.10 11.02 3.72
N LYS A 71 -9.96 11.97 4.66
CA LYS A 71 -8.71 12.13 5.44
C LYS A 71 -8.43 10.93 6.34
N ILE A 72 -9.47 10.38 6.98
CA ILE A 72 -9.34 9.20 7.85
C ILE A 72 -8.88 7.99 7.02
N ILE A 73 -9.52 7.72 5.89
CA ILE A 73 -9.12 6.62 4.99
C ILE A 73 -7.68 6.78 4.51
N TYR A 74 -7.30 8.01 4.16
CA TYR A 74 -5.91 8.31 3.79
C TYR A 74 -4.93 8.04 4.95
N GLY A 75 -5.28 8.46 6.16
CA GLY A 75 -4.46 8.18 7.35
C GLY A 75 -4.30 6.67 7.61
N LEU A 76 -5.38 5.90 7.49
CA LEU A 76 -5.35 4.45 7.62
C LEU A 76 -4.51 3.78 6.53
N LEU A 77 -4.60 4.27 5.28
CA LEU A 77 -3.78 3.81 4.16
C LEU A 77 -2.28 4.01 4.46
N ILE A 78 -1.89 5.21 4.92
CA ILE A 78 -0.49 5.49 5.28
C ILE A 78 -0.04 4.62 6.45
N PHE A 79 -0.85 4.54 7.51
CA PHE A 79 -0.54 3.71 8.68
C PHE A 79 -0.32 2.25 8.29
N HIS A 80 -1.16 1.71 7.41
CA HIS A 80 -1.02 0.35 6.93
C HIS A 80 0.21 0.19 6.02
N LEU A 81 0.43 1.10 5.07
CA LEU A 81 1.56 1.03 4.14
C LEU A 81 2.89 1.08 4.88
N ASP A 82 3.07 2.04 5.79
CA ASP A 82 4.30 2.20 6.55
C ASP A 82 4.48 1.08 7.60
N GLY A 83 3.39 0.64 8.22
CA GLY A 83 3.40 -0.53 9.11
C GLY A 83 3.84 -1.80 8.38
N SER A 84 3.37 -1.99 7.16
CA SER A 84 3.81 -3.09 6.28
C SER A 84 5.30 -2.99 5.95
N VAL A 85 5.78 -1.78 5.63
CA VAL A 85 7.21 -1.52 5.36
C VAL A 85 8.06 -1.89 6.58
N ILE A 86 7.66 -1.50 7.78
CA ILE A 86 8.37 -1.81 9.02
C ILE A 86 8.40 -3.33 9.26
N LEU A 87 7.27 -4.01 9.07
CA LEU A 87 7.18 -5.46 9.22
C LEU A 87 8.13 -6.19 8.24
N HIS A 88 8.09 -5.83 6.97
CA HIS A 88 8.95 -6.44 5.95
C HIS A 88 10.43 -6.09 6.14
N ALA A 89 10.76 -4.88 6.60
CA ALA A 89 12.11 -4.53 7.00
C ALA A 89 12.62 -5.38 8.17
N TYR A 90 11.75 -5.67 9.15
CA TYR A 90 12.08 -6.59 10.24
C TYR A 90 12.33 -8.01 9.75
N ILE A 91 11.51 -8.53 8.82
CA ILE A 91 11.71 -9.85 8.19
C ILE A 91 13.08 -9.93 7.52
N LEU A 92 13.43 -8.92 6.72
CA LEU A 92 14.74 -8.85 6.05
C LEU A 92 15.91 -8.80 7.04
N TRP A 93 15.74 -8.05 8.15
CA TRP A 93 16.75 -7.98 9.21
C TRP A 93 16.89 -9.31 9.98
N ALA A 94 15.75 -9.96 10.30
CA ALA A 94 15.73 -11.22 11.03
C ALA A 94 16.14 -12.42 10.16
N GLY A 95 16.07 -12.30 8.84
CA GLY A 95 16.31 -13.42 7.91
C GLY A 95 15.29 -14.55 8.01
N SER A 96 14.07 -14.25 8.50
CA SER A 96 13.02 -15.25 8.72
C SER A 96 11.63 -14.62 8.60
N HIS A 97 10.70 -15.37 8.01
CA HIS A 97 9.29 -15.02 7.93
C HIS A 97 8.45 -15.53 9.14
N GLU A 98 9.08 -16.07 10.18
CA GLU A 98 8.36 -16.63 11.35
C GLU A 98 7.39 -15.64 12.00
N VAL A 99 7.69 -14.34 11.97
CA VAL A 99 6.79 -13.29 12.45
C VAL A 99 5.44 -13.30 11.76
N LEU A 100 5.36 -13.79 10.53
CA LEU A 100 4.11 -13.88 9.77
C LEU A 100 3.16 -14.95 10.29
N ASN A 101 3.66 -15.91 11.09
CA ASN A 101 2.84 -16.96 11.69
C ASN A 101 1.82 -16.42 12.71
N VAL A 102 1.99 -15.19 13.19
CA VAL A 102 0.98 -14.52 14.03
C VAL A 102 -0.30 -14.19 13.24
N PHE A 103 -0.20 -14.11 11.91
CA PHE A 103 -1.33 -13.86 11.04
C PHE A 103 -2.03 -15.18 10.69
N SER A 104 -3.16 -15.45 11.35
CA SER A 104 -3.95 -16.64 11.09
C SER A 104 -4.42 -16.72 9.63
N TYR A 105 -4.75 -17.91 9.17
CA TYR A 105 -5.35 -18.10 7.83
C TYR A 105 -6.59 -17.21 7.62
N GLY A 106 -7.45 -17.07 8.64
CA GLY A 106 -8.61 -16.19 8.61
C GLY A 106 -8.28 -14.71 8.38
N TYR A 107 -7.09 -14.25 8.75
CA TYR A 107 -6.63 -12.90 8.47
C TYR A 107 -6.59 -12.61 6.96
N SER A 108 -6.30 -13.60 6.12
CA SER A 108 -6.23 -13.42 4.67
C SER A 108 -7.55 -12.97 4.04
N PHE A 109 -8.70 -13.34 4.61
CA PHE A 109 -10.00 -12.82 4.15
C PHE A 109 -10.12 -11.31 4.34
N PHE A 110 -9.74 -10.83 5.53
CA PHE A 110 -9.72 -9.40 5.81
C PHE A 110 -8.66 -8.68 4.97
N ALA A 111 -7.49 -9.29 4.83
CA ALA A 111 -6.40 -8.72 4.06
C ALA A 111 -6.80 -8.49 2.61
N VAL A 112 -7.40 -9.46 1.92
CA VAL A 112 -7.91 -9.28 0.55
C VAL A 112 -8.88 -8.11 0.48
N ALA A 113 -9.85 -8.05 1.39
CA ALA A 113 -10.87 -7.00 1.38
C ALA A 113 -10.25 -5.60 1.55
N TYR A 114 -9.37 -5.41 2.54
CA TYR A 114 -8.83 -4.07 2.78
C TYR A 114 -7.68 -3.70 1.83
N PHE A 115 -6.87 -4.64 1.35
CA PHE A 115 -5.90 -4.36 0.29
C PHE A 115 -6.59 -3.90 -1.00
N MET A 116 -7.67 -4.58 -1.40
CA MET A 116 -8.49 -4.14 -2.53
C MET A 116 -9.12 -2.77 -2.28
N GLY A 117 -9.64 -2.54 -1.06
CA GLY A 117 -10.21 -1.26 -0.65
C GLY A 117 -9.21 -0.11 -0.73
N PHE A 118 -8.02 -0.29 -0.19
CA PHE A 118 -6.96 0.72 -0.27
C PHE A 118 -6.44 0.89 -1.71
N GLY A 119 -6.26 -0.19 -2.46
CA GLY A 119 -5.92 -0.13 -3.87
C GLY A 119 -6.93 0.69 -4.68
N TYR A 120 -8.22 0.44 -4.47
CA TYR A 120 -9.30 1.22 -5.07
C TYR A 120 -9.25 2.69 -4.64
N TYR A 121 -9.02 2.96 -3.35
CA TYR A 121 -8.86 4.33 -2.85
C TYR A 121 -7.70 5.06 -3.54
N VAL A 122 -6.56 4.40 -3.70
CA VAL A 122 -5.39 4.97 -4.40
C VAL A 122 -5.72 5.28 -5.87
N LEU A 123 -6.47 4.41 -6.55
CA LEU A 123 -6.94 4.69 -7.92
C LEU A 123 -7.87 5.90 -7.97
N ARG A 124 -8.78 6.05 -7.01
CA ARG A 124 -9.65 7.23 -6.89
C ARG A 124 -8.84 8.49 -6.61
N LEU A 125 -7.82 8.41 -5.74
CA LEU A 125 -6.91 9.51 -5.46
C LEU A 125 -6.16 9.94 -6.72
N GLN A 126 -5.64 9.00 -7.49
CA GLN A 126 -4.98 9.30 -8.77
C GLN A 126 -5.91 10.06 -9.72
N LYS A 127 -7.15 9.59 -9.92
CA LYS A 127 -8.14 10.28 -10.76
C LYS A 127 -8.36 11.74 -10.33
N ARG A 128 -8.46 11.99 -9.02
CA ARG A 128 -8.60 13.36 -8.49
C ARG A 128 -7.37 14.23 -8.76
N LEU A 129 -6.17 13.66 -8.64
CA LEU A 129 -4.92 14.36 -8.93
C LEU A 129 -4.74 14.69 -10.42
N TYR A 130 -5.29 13.84 -11.32
CA TYR A 130 -5.28 14.12 -12.77
C TYR A 130 -6.35 15.12 -13.20
N GLY A 131 -7.55 15.05 -12.62
CA GLY A 131 -8.66 15.94 -12.96
C GLY A 131 -8.37 17.42 -12.65
N LYS A 132 -7.68 17.68 -11.54
CA LYS A 132 -7.31 19.04 -11.13
C LYS A 132 -6.31 19.74 -12.08
N GLN A 133 -5.57 18.98 -12.87
CA GLN A 133 -4.62 19.56 -13.82
C GLN A 133 -5.29 20.06 -15.09
N ARG A 134 -6.35 19.37 -15.58
CA ARG A 134 -7.11 19.79 -16.76
C ARG A 134 -7.83 21.12 -16.55
N SER A 135 -8.40 21.33 -15.37
CA SER A 135 -9.11 22.57 -15.04
C SER A 135 -8.19 23.77 -14.75
N SER A 136 -6.88 23.61 -14.71
CA SER A 136 -5.90 24.69 -14.54
C SER A 136 -5.20 25.07 -15.86
N GLU A 137 -5.48 24.34 -16.93
CA GLU A 137 -4.93 24.59 -18.28
C GLU A 137 -6.00 25.17 -19.23
N GLU A 138 -7.26 25.24 -18.81
CA GLU A 138 -8.39 25.96 -19.44
C GLU A 138 -8.57 27.34 -18.79
#